data_caad2cd10db5f5c8d8b1989858f24527
#
_entry.id   caad2cd10db5f5c8d8b1989858f24527
#
_cell.length_a   1.000
_cell.length_b   1.000
_cell.length_c   1.000
_cell.angle_alpha   90.00
_cell.angle_beta   90.00
_cell.angle_gamma   90.00
#
_symmetry.space_group_name_H-M   'P 1'
#
loop_
_entity.id
_entity.type
_entity.pdbx_description
1 polymer ?
#
loop_
_entity_poly.entity_id
_entity_poly.type
_entity_poly.pdbx_seq_one_letter_code
_entity_poly.pdbx_strand_id
1 'polypeptide(L)'
;MKYLLPRLTARIPTPASAVPMTQYTYPIPQEEHDGITQPWFWPRVGSHFGPGDVIVADTGTSAFGTVDIPMKADSVYMTQILWGSIGYSVGATLGAALAARQCQRGKTYLFVGDGSL
;
A
#
# COMPACT_ATOMS: atom_id res chain seq x y z
N MET A 1 -15.79 15.75 21.80
CA MET A 1 -15.93 14.99 20.56
C MET A 1 -17.37 14.87 20.06
N LYS A 2 -18.36 14.61 20.90
CA LYS A 2 -19.78 14.41 20.54
C LYS A 2 -20.43 15.56 19.72
N TYR A 3 -19.91 16.78 19.78
CA TYR A 3 -20.42 17.96 19.08
C TYR A 3 -19.56 18.42 17.90
N LEU A 4 -18.34 17.91 17.76
CA LEU A 4 -17.41 18.33 16.71
C LEU A 4 -17.65 17.55 15.41
N LEU A 5 -17.85 16.26 15.49
CA LEU A 5 -18.08 15.38 14.34
C LEU A 5 -19.27 15.81 13.45
N PRO A 6 -20.48 16.10 14.01
CA PRO A 6 -21.59 16.56 13.19
C PRO A 6 -21.34 17.91 12.50
N ARG A 7 -20.55 18.82 13.12
CA ARG A 7 -20.19 20.10 12.53
C ARG A 7 -19.13 19.98 11.45
N LEU A 8 -18.23 19.00 11.57
CA LEU A 8 -17.21 18.72 10.54
C LEU A 8 -17.86 18.06 9.33
N THR A 9 -18.70 17.06 9.52
CA THR A 9 -19.41 16.40 8.40
C THR A 9 -20.33 17.36 7.64
N ALA A 10 -20.96 18.32 8.31
CA ALA A 10 -21.78 19.35 7.66
C ALA A 10 -20.95 20.37 6.83
N ARG A 11 -19.63 20.45 7.04
CA ARG A 11 -18.74 21.38 6.32
C ARG A 11 -17.87 20.71 5.25
N ILE A 12 -17.85 19.39 5.19
CA ILE A 12 -17.15 18.69 4.11
C ILE A 12 -18.07 18.76 2.89
N PRO A 13 -17.74 19.51 1.85
CA PRO A 13 -18.53 19.49 0.63
C PRO A 13 -18.53 18.08 0.09
N THR A 14 -19.71 17.59 -0.27
CA THR A 14 -19.82 16.32 -1.01
C THR A 14 -18.93 16.46 -2.25
N PRO A 15 -18.02 15.53 -2.52
CA PRO A 15 -17.17 15.62 -3.70
C PRO A 15 -18.06 15.79 -4.92
N ALA A 16 -17.90 16.90 -5.62
CA ALA A 16 -18.79 17.29 -6.71
C ALA A 16 -18.71 16.37 -7.94
N SER A 17 -17.71 15.53 -8.01
CA SER A 17 -17.57 14.42 -8.97
C SER A 17 -16.44 13.51 -8.52
N ALA A 18 -16.54 12.22 -8.78
CA ALA A 18 -15.37 11.35 -8.70
C ALA A 18 -14.30 11.92 -9.64
N VAL A 19 -13.17 12.34 -9.08
CA VAL A 19 -12.00 12.70 -9.89
C VAL A 19 -11.72 11.49 -10.77
N PRO A 20 -11.69 11.64 -12.12
CA PRO A 20 -11.37 10.52 -12.98
C PRO A 20 -10.01 9.98 -12.56
N MET A 21 -9.98 8.79 -11.99
CA MET A 21 -8.73 8.08 -11.74
C MET A 21 -8.11 7.77 -13.09
N THR A 22 -7.12 8.55 -13.48
CA THR A 22 -6.29 8.20 -14.63
C THR A 22 -5.70 6.83 -14.33
N GLN A 23 -6.04 5.85 -15.15
CA GLN A 23 -5.43 4.52 -15.04
C GLN A 23 -3.95 4.66 -15.42
N TYR A 24 -3.13 4.89 -14.42
CA TYR A 24 -1.69 4.89 -14.61
C TYR A 24 -1.24 3.44 -14.78
N THR A 25 -0.85 3.09 -16.00
CA THR A 25 -0.23 1.79 -16.29
C THR A 25 1.26 1.93 -16.02
N TYR A 26 1.73 1.33 -14.95
CA TYR A 26 3.16 1.25 -14.68
C TYR A 26 3.80 0.29 -15.70
N PRO A 27 4.73 0.74 -16.55
CA PRO A 27 5.34 -0.14 -17.55
C PRO A 27 6.19 -1.20 -16.83
N ILE A 28 5.86 -2.47 -17.10
CA ILE A 28 6.69 -3.58 -16.62
C ILE A 28 7.88 -3.70 -17.56
N PRO A 29 9.13 -3.54 -17.07
CA PRO A 29 10.30 -3.69 -17.92
C PRO A 29 10.34 -5.09 -18.55
N GLN A 30 10.43 -5.14 -19.87
CA GLN A 30 10.50 -6.39 -20.63
C GLN A 30 11.95 -6.91 -20.77
N GLU A 31 12.91 -6.06 -20.47
CA GLU A 31 14.31 -6.37 -20.67
C GLU A 31 14.82 -7.39 -19.66
N GLU A 32 15.61 -8.36 -20.16
CA GLU A 32 16.41 -9.24 -19.31
C GLU A 32 17.62 -8.42 -18.80
N HIS A 33 17.73 -8.33 -17.50
CA HIS A 33 18.87 -7.70 -16.82
C HIS A 33 19.74 -8.74 -16.16
N ASP A 34 21.05 -8.55 -16.19
CA ASP A 34 22.04 -9.40 -15.52
C ASP A 34 21.98 -9.33 -13.98
N GLY A 35 20.86 -8.87 -13.44
CA GLY A 35 20.64 -8.77 -12.01
C GLY A 35 19.31 -8.11 -11.66
N ILE A 36 18.95 -8.18 -10.38
CA ILE A 36 17.74 -7.56 -9.85
C ILE A 36 18.05 -6.10 -9.51
N THR A 37 17.50 -5.15 -10.29
CA THR A 37 17.58 -3.72 -9.99
C THR A 37 16.25 -3.22 -9.43
N GLN A 38 16.27 -2.11 -8.67
CA GLN A 38 15.06 -1.50 -8.12
C GLN A 38 14.02 -1.14 -9.21
N PRO A 39 14.41 -0.47 -10.32
CA PRO A 39 13.47 -0.13 -11.40
C PRO A 39 12.85 -1.35 -12.08
N TRP A 40 13.52 -2.49 -12.07
CA TRP A 40 13.02 -3.74 -12.62
C TRP A 40 12.14 -4.50 -11.62
N PHE A 41 12.54 -4.53 -10.36
CA PHE A 41 11.92 -5.36 -9.33
C PHE A 41 10.51 -4.88 -8.94
N TRP A 42 10.37 -3.58 -8.59
CA TRP A 42 9.11 -3.09 -8.04
C TRP A 42 7.92 -3.16 -9.00
N PRO A 43 8.05 -2.82 -10.30
CA PRO A 43 6.96 -3.00 -11.25
C PRO A 43 6.52 -4.47 -11.39
N ARG A 44 7.46 -5.38 -11.35
CA ARG A 44 7.15 -6.83 -11.42
C ARG A 44 6.43 -7.31 -10.18
N VAL A 45 6.87 -6.90 -9.00
CA VAL A 45 6.17 -7.18 -7.75
C VAL A 45 4.75 -6.63 -7.80
N GLY A 46 4.59 -5.39 -8.21
CA GLY A 46 3.28 -4.74 -8.33
C GLY A 46 2.32 -5.44 -9.30
N SER A 47 2.84 -6.09 -10.33
CA SER A 47 2.00 -6.84 -11.28
C SER A 47 1.31 -8.07 -10.66
N HIS A 48 1.79 -8.54 -9.51
CA HIS A 48 1.21 -9.67 -8.78
C HIS A 48 0.10 -9.26 -7.80
N PHE A 49 -0.08 -7.96 -7.56
CA PHE A 49 -1.13 -7.48 -6.66
C PHE A 49 -2.50 -7.65 -7.31
N GLY A 50 -3.44 -8.15 -6.55
CA GLY A 50 -4.84 -8.30 -6.92
C GLY A 50 -5.76 -7.29 -6.23
N PRO A 51 -7.02 -7.23 -6.65
CA PRO A 51 -8.03 -6.44 -5.95
C PRO A 51 -8.21 -6.91 -4.49
N GLY A 52 -8.38 -5.97 -3.58
CA GLY A 52 -8.59 -6.26 -2.17
C GLY A 52 -7.34 -6.68 -1.40
N ASP A 53 -6.17 -6.72 -2.03
CA ASP A 53 -4.92 -7.07 -1.36
C ASP A 53 -4.51 -6.02 -0.31
N VAL A 54 -3.79 -6.46 0.69
CA VAL A 54 -3.23 -5.61 1.74
C VAL A 54 -1.71 -5.61 1.62
N ILE A 55 -1.14 -4.44 1.40
CA ILE A 55 0.29 -4.24 1.21
C ILE A 55 0.83 -3.48 2.42
N VAL A 56 1.78 -4.07 3.13
CA VAL A 56 2.44 -3.45 4.27
C VAL A 56 3.91 -3.29 3.94
N ALA A 57 4.41 -2.06 4.04
CA ALA A 57 5.80 -1.74 3.74
C ALA A 57 6.48 -1.08 4.94
N ASP A 58 7.65 -1.60 5.30
CA ASP A 58 8.48 -1.00 6.34
C ASP A 58 9.20 0.24 5.83
N THR A 59 9.64 1.06 6.77
CA THR A 59 10.44 2.26 6.49
C THR A 59 11.73 1.89 5.75
N GLY A 60 12.06 2.63 4.72
CA GLY A 60 13.25 2.46 3.90
C GLY A 60 12.94 2.09 2.46
N THR A 61 13.80 1.30 1.82
CA THR A 61 13.70 0.92 0.41
C THR A 61 12.36 0.25 0.07
N SER A 62 11.80 -0.52 1.02
CA SER A 62 10.50 -1.17 0.88
C SER A 62 9.38 -0.15 0.68
N ALA A 63 9.31 0.89 1.53
CA ALA A 63 8.31 1.94 1.40
C ALA A 63 8.51 2.75 0.11
N PHE A 64 9.74 3.16 -0.18
CA PHE A 64 10.05 3.94 -1.38
C PHE A 64 9.78 3.18 -2.68
N GLY A 65 10.09 1.88 -2.70
CA GLY A 65 9.89 1.05 -3.89
C GLY A 65 8.43 0.72 -4.16
N THR A 66 7.61 0.62 -3.12
CA THR A 66 6.19 0.26 -3.26
C THR A 66 5.26 1.45 -3.44
N VAL A 67 5.70 2.69 -3.10
CA VAL A 67 4.84 3.89 -3.13
C VAL A 67 4.34 4.23 -4.54
N ASP A 68 5.13 3.97 -5.56
CA ASP A 68 4.80 4.26 -6.96
C ASP A 68 4.03 3.13 -7.65
N ILE A 69 3.83 2.00 -6.98
CA ILE A 69 3.10 0.87 -7.56
C ILE A 69 1.59 1.20 -7.58
N PRO A 70 0.94 1.14 -8.76
CA PRO A 70 -0.50 1.36 -8.86
C PRO A 70 -1.27 0.31 -8.08
N MET A 71 -2.05 0.75 -7.11
CA MET A 71 -2.91 -0.12 -6.32
C MET A 71 -4.11 -0.59 -7.14
N LYS A 72 -4.53 -1.82 -6.91
CA LYS A 72 -5.76 -2.37 -7.48
C LYS A 72 -6.98 -1.91 -6.66
N ALA A 73 -8.17 -2.11 -7.23
CA ALA A 73 -9.41 -1.74 -6.55
C ALA A 73 -9.48 -2.38 -5.15
N ASP A 74 -10.00 -1.63 -4.19
CA ASP A 74 -10.18 -2.07 -2.80
C ASP A 74 -8.91 -2.53 -2.06
N SER A 75 -7.73 -2.30 -2.63
CA SER A 75 -6.46 -2.58 -1.95
C SER A 75 -6.21 -1.61 -0.80
N VAL A 76 -5.47 -2.07 0.20
CA VAL A 76 -5.04 -1.27 1.34
C VAL A 76 -3.52 -1.20 1.35
N TYR A 77 -2.98 0.01 1.47
CA TYR A 77 -1.54 0.23 1.65
C TYR A 77 -1.26 0.79 3.04
N MET A 78 -0.34 0.18 3.76
CA MET A 78 0.04 0.53 5.12
C MET A 78 1.54 0.77 5.23
N THR A 79 1.92 1.93 5.72
CA THR A 79 3.32 2.27 6.04
C THR A 79 3.38 3.30 7.15
N GLN A 80 4.51 3.36 7.85
CA GLN A 80 4.73 4.27 8.97
C GLN A 80 5.41 5.56 8.47
N ILE A 81 4.62 6.53 7.99
CA ILE A 81 5.14 7.72 7.31
C ILE A 81 5.73 8.75 8.31
N LEU A 82 5.00 9.06 9.38
CA LEU A 82 5.34 10.19 10.25
C LEU A 82 6.60 9.94 11.10
N TRP A 83 6.65 8.79 11.74
CA TRP A 83 7.72 8.47 12.68
C TRP A 83 8.80 7.58 12.08
N GLY A 84 8.50 6.94 10.94
CA GLY A 84 9.41 6.02 10.28
C GLY A 84 9.89 4.89 11.21
N SER A 85 9.00 4.37 12.05
CA SER A 85 9.34 3.36 13.06
C SER A 85 9.70 2.03 12.39
N ILE A 86 10.98 1.74 12.33
CA ILE A 86 11.53 0.50 11.77
C ILE A 86 11.06 -0.70 12.59
N GLY A 87 10.60 -1.77 11.92
CA GLY A 87 10.06 -2.97 12.56
C GLY A 87 8.57 -2.92 12.88
N TYR A 88 7.94 -1.74 12.81
CA TYR A 88 6.48 -1.60 12.98
C TYR A 88 5.68 -2.53 12.06
N SER A 89 6.13 -2.68 10.82
CA SER A 89 5.42 -3.39 9.77
C SER A 89 5.19 -4.88 10.09
N VAL A 90 6.08 -5.50 10.86
CA VAL A 90 5.97 -6.93 11.22
C VAL A 90 4.73 -7.17 12.07
N GLY A 91 4.57 -6.42 13.16
CA GLY A 91 3.38 -6.51 14.01
C GLY A 91 2.11 -6.05 13.30
N ALA A 92 2.21 -4.97 12.50
CA ALA A 92 1.11 -4.45 11.71
C ALA A 92 0.62 -5.47 10.68
N THR A 93 1.52 -6.22 10.05
CA THR A 93 1.17 -7.28 9.08
C THR A 93 0.40 -8.40 9.73
N LEU A 94 0.76 -8.82 10.93
CA LEU A 94 0.00 -9.84 11.66
C LEU A 94 -1.45 -9.38 11.87
N GLY A 95 -1.64 -8.16 12.37
CA GLY A 95 -2.98 -7.58 12.56
C GLY A 95 -3.75 -7.44 11.24
N ALA A 96 -3.07 -6.95 10.20
CA ALA A 96 -3.65 -6.79 8.87
C ALA A 96 -4.08 -8.12 8.24
N ALA A 97 -3.26 -9.17 8.37
CA ALA A 97 -3.57 -10.50 7.84
C ALA A 97 -4.78 -11.13 8.55
N LEU A 98 -4.88 -10.97 9.88
CA LEU A 98 -6.03 -11.45 10.63
C LEU A 98 -7.31 -10.70 10.23
N ALA A 99 -7.25 -9.38 10.11
CA ALA A 99 -8.37 -8.56 9.66
C ALA A 99 -8.78 -8.88 8.21
N ALA A 100 -7.80 -9.02 7.31
CA ALA A 100 -8.05 -9.38 5.92
C ALA A 100 -8.77 -10.73 5.80
N ARG A 101 -8.36 -11.72 6.60
CA ARG A 101 -9.04 -13.02 6.67
C ARG A 101 -10.48 -12.90 7.16
N GLN A 102 -10.73 -12.11 8.21
CA GLN A 102 -12.08 -11.91 8.75
C GLN A 102 -13.00 -11.19 7.75
N CYS A 103 -12.44 -10.22 7.01
CA CYS A 103 -13.16 -9.42 6.02
C CYS A 103 -13.16 -10.05 4.62
N GLN A 104 -12.68 -11.27 4.46
CA GLN A 104 -12.57 -12.00 3.18
C GLN A 104 -11.87 -11.16 2.08
N ARG A 105 -10.83 -10.44 2.46
CA ARG A 105 -10.01 -9.65 1.52
C ARG A 105 -9.02 -10.55 0.77
N GLY A 106 -8.25 -9.93 -0.13
CA GLY A 106 -7.18 -10.58 -0.89
C GLY A 106 -5.99 -11.00 -0.01
N LYS A 107 -4.85 -11.14 -0.63
CA LYS A 107 -3.61 -11.53 0.05
C LYS A 107 -3.03 -10.38 0.88
N THR A 108 -2.26 -10.73 1.89
CA THR A 108 -1.47 -9.76 2.66
C THR A 108 0.01 -9.94 2.31
N TYR A 109 0.65 -8.85 1.89
CA TYR A 109 2.08 -8.80 1.54
C TYR A 109 2.82 -7.94 2.56
N LEU A 110 3.97 -8.41 2.99
CA LEU A 110 4.92 -7.65 3.81
C LEU A 110 6.21 -7.43 3.03
N PHE A 111 6.61 -6.16 2.93
CA PHE A 111 7.92 -5.75 2.44
C PHE A 111 8.71 -5.15 3.59
N VAL A 112 9.78 -5.83 3.96
CA VAL A 112 10.58 -5.49 5.15
C VAL A 112 12.05 -5.76 4.87
N GLY A 113 12.91 -4.89 5.37
CA GLY A 113 14.36 -5.14 5.37
C GLY A 113 14.74 -6.14 6.46
N ASP A 114 15.82 -6.85 6.25
CA ASP A 114 16.36 -7.83 7.19
C ASP A 114 16.67 -7.25 8.58
N GLY A 115 17.10 -6.00 8.63
CA GLY A 115 17.35 -5.29 9.89
C GLY A 115 16.09 -4.82 10.63
N SER A 116 14.91 -5.05 10.05
CA SER A 116 13.62 -4.63 10.61
C SER A 116 12.79 -5.79 11.16
N LEU A 117 13.28 -7.02 10.99
CA LEU A 117 12.64 -8.25 11.46
C LEU A 117 12.89 -8.50 12.94
#